data_9ada7d5563e1a73222e32350348e5135
#
_entry.id   9ada7d5563e1a73222e32350348e5135
#
_cell.length_a   1.000
_cell.length_b   1.000
_cell.length_c   1.000
_cell.angle_alpha   90.00
_cell.angle_beta   90.00
_cell.angle_gamma   90.00
#
_symmetry.space_group_name_H-M   'P 1'
#
loop_
_entity.id
_entity.type
_entity.pdbx_description
1 polymer ?
#
loop_
_entity_poly.entity_id
_entity_poly.type
_entity_poly.pdbx_seq_one_letter_code
_entity_poly.pdbx_strand_id
1 'polypeptide(L)'
;MGWNALGAVGKMSFGYIANAIGAAGGQHFTRKDLNYAYKLAGSSVAKNLTFNLVESETATKIRSMMDNMDILKDYSYELYTNSVRGVTATKLKFLSPFNLSQRAEYLNQAPIMIALFRNTKYTTPNGKTTNLYDGFTKEGTWNTAEFGEAPTALINKTRIKLDKLIMQ
;
A
#
# COMPACT_ATOMS: atom_id res chain seq x y z
N MET A 1 -11.13 -25.23 11.95
CA MET A 1 -11.10 -23.96 11.20
C MET A 1 -10.21 -22.86 11.81
N GLY A 2 -9.35 -23.15 12.79
CA GLY A 2 -8.43 -22.18 13.41
C GLY A 2 -7.13 -21.89 12.66
N TRP A 3 -6.84 -22.63 11.61
CA TRP A 3 -5.54 -22.58 10.90
C TRP A 3 -5.28 -21.32 10.08
N ASN A 4 -6.33 -20.63 9.62
CA ASN A 4 -6.19 -19.47 8.75
C ASN A 4 -5.75 -18.19 9.48
N ALA A 5 -6.11 -18.03 10.77
CA ALA A 5 -5.67 -16.87 11.54
C ALA A 5 -4.16 -16.94 11.86
N LEU A 6 -3.68 -18.14 12.26
CA LEU A 6 -2.24 -18.38 12.46
C LEU A 6 -1.45 -18.22 11.17
N GLY A 7 -1.99 -18.68 10.03
CA GLY A 7 -1.40 -18.47 8.72
C GLY A 7 -1.29 -16.99 8.32
N ALA A 8 -2.32 -16.20 8.61
CA ALA A 8 -2.30 -14.75 8.35
C ALA A 8 -1.25 -14.03 9.21
N VAL A 9 -1.16 -14.36 10.50
CA VAL A 9 -0.13 -13.80 11.39
C VAL A 9 1.27 -14.24 10.94
N GLY A 10 1.44 -15.48 10.51
CA GLY A 10 2.70 -15.97 9.95
C GLY A 10 3.10 -15.18 8.70
N LYS A 11 2.18 -15.00 7.74
CA LYS A 11 2.44 -14.20 6.52
C LYS A 11 2.83 -12.75 6.85
N MET A 12 2.17 -12.11 7.80
CA MET A 12 2.54 -10.76 8.25
C MET A 12 3.95 -10.71 8.83
N SER A 13 4.31 -11.67 9.67
CA SER A 13 5.63 -11.73 10.33
C SER A 13 6.74 -11.98 9.31
N PHE A 14 6.56 -12.92 8.40
CA PHE A 14 7.54 -13.20 7.34
C PHE A 14 7.70 -12.03 6.38
N GLY A 15 6.61 -11.41 5.95
CA GLY A 15 6.65 -10.24 5.09
C GLY A 15 7.38 -9.07 5.75
N TYR A 16 7.13 -8.81 7.04
CA TYR A 16 7.85 -7.77 7.78
C TYR A 16 9.36 -8.06 7.86
N ILE A 17 9.74 -9.30 8.17
CA ILE A 17 11.15 -9.70 8.27
C ILE A 17 11.85 -9.57 6.92
N ALA A 18 11.24 -10.05 5.83
CA ALA A 18 11.79 -9.94 4.48
C ALA A 18 12.00 -8.48 4.08
N ASN A 19 11.01 -7.61 4.34
CA ASN A 19 11.09 -6.19 4.07
C ASN A 19 12.17 -5.49 4.92
N ALA A 20 12.32 -5.88 6.19
CA ALA A 20 13.35 -5.35 7.07
C ALA A 20 14.75 -5.74 6.62
N ILE A 21 14.93 -6.95 6.11
CA ILE A 21 16.20 -7.42 5.51
C ILE A 21 16.52 -6.62 4.24
N GLY A 22 15.53 -6.45 3.35
CA GLY A 22 15.67 -5.63 2.14
C GLY A 22 16.04 -4.17 2.44
N ALA A 23 15.46 -3.60 3.49
CA ALA A 23 15.78 -2.25 3.96
C ALA A 23 17.19 -2.17 4.60
N ALA A 24 17.64 -3.24 5.26
CA ALA A 24 18.97 -3.29 5.86
C ALA A 24 20.08 -3.24 4.80
N GLY A 25 19.85 -3.84 3.63
CA GLY A 25 20.76 -3.78 2.49
C GLY A 25 20.80 -2.43 1.77
N GLY A 26 19.83 -1.56 2.02
CA GLY A 26 19.77 -0.20 1.46
C GLY A 26 19.59 -0.12 -0.08
N GLN A 27 19.36 -1.27 -0.74
CA GLN A 27 19.34 -1.34 -2.21
C GLN A 27 18.12 -0.66 -2.86
N HIS A 28 16.97 -0.66 -2.17
CA HIS A 28 15.71 -0.25 -2.75
C HIS A 28 15.02 0.87 -1.99
N PHE A 29 15.13 0.88 -0.67
CA PHE A 29 14.61 1.89 0.24
C PHE A 29 15.36 1.84 1.58
N THR A 30 15.23 2.90 2.38
CA THR A 30 15.86 2.98 3.69
C THR A 30 14.97 2.40 4.79
N ARG A 31 15.56 2.06 5.94
CA ARG A 31 14.79 1.67 7.14
C ARG A 31 13.82 2.78 7.57
N LYS A 32 14.19 4.04 7.37
CA LYS A 32 13.34 5.20 7.70
C LYS A 32 12.09 5.23 6.81
N ASP A 33 12.25 5.00 5.50
CA ASP A 33 11.13 4.93 4.55
C ASP A 33 10.24 3.74 4.85
N LEU A 34 10.80 2.59 5.18
CA LEU A 34 10.04 1.40 5.54
C LEU A 34 9.23 1.60 6.83
N ASN A 35 9.83 2.14 7.89
CA ASN A 35 9.13 2.42 9.15
C ASN A 35 7.99 3.42 8.95
N TYR A 36 8.21 4.46 8.16
CA TYR A 36 7.16 5.41 7.78
C TYR A 36 6.03 4.71 7.03
N ALA A 37 6.36 3.85 6.07
CA ALA A 37 5.40 3.12 5.27
C ALA A 37 4.54 2.16 6.12
N TYR A 38 5.14 1.41 7.05
CA TYR A 38 4.38 0.56 7.97
C TYR A 38 3.48 1.35 8.91
N LYS A 39 3.94 2.49 9.41
CA LYS A 39 3.11 3.37 10.23
C LYS A 39 1.89 3.87 9.45
N LEU A 40 2.09 4.24 8.20
CA LEU A 40 1.05 4.76 7.32
C LEU A 40 0.03 3.66 6.94
N ALA A 41 0.51 2.51 6.46
CA ALA A 41 -0.34 1.38 6.09
C ALA A 41 -1.07 0.80 7.31
N GLY A 42 -0.39 0.64 8.45
CA GLY A 42 -0.98 0.17 9.69
C GLY A 42 -2.06 1.11 10.24
N SER A 43 -1.84 2.41 10.16
CA SER A 43 -2.85 3.41 10.58
C SER A 43 -4.09 3.38 9.69
N SER A 44 -3.93 3.11 8.40
CA SER A 44 -5.06 2.98 7.46
C SER A 44 -5.91 1.75 7.78
N VAL A 45 -5.28 0.62 8.10
CA VAL A 45 -5.97 -0.60 8.53
C VAL A 45 -6.63 -0.41 9.89
N ALA A 46 -5.95 0.18 10.86
CA ALA A 46 -6.48 0.40 12.21
C ALA A 46 -7.73 1.29 12.20
N LYS A 47 -7.74 2.35 11.40
CA LYS A 47 -8.92 3.22 11.24
C LYS A 47 -10.12 2.49 10.64
N ASN A 48 -9.88 1.59 9.70
CA ASN A 48 -10.94 0.74 9.15
C ASN A 48 -11.44 -0.30 10.16
N LEU A 49 -10.59 -0.68 11.14
CA LEU A 49 -10.97 -1.60 12.23
C LEU A 49 -11.91 -0.94 13.26
N THR A 50 -11.76 0.35 13.51
CA THR A 50 -12.56 1.08 14.51
C THR A 50 -13.95 1.51 14.04
N PHE A 51 -14.46 0.92 12.94
CA PHE A 51 -15.81 1.16 12.41
C PHE A 51 -16.12 2.60 12.01
N ASN A 52 -15.13 3.47 11.86
CA ASN A 52 -15.33 4.74 11.21
C ASN A 52 -15.55 4.48 9.71
N LEU A 53 -16.78 4.65 9.28
CA LEU A 53 -17.23 4.47 7.88
C LEU A 53 -16.57 5.46 6.91
N VAL A 54 -15.86 6.45 7.41
CA VAL A 54 -15.13 7.42 6.59
C VAL A 54 -13.70 6.95 6.42
N GLU A 55 -13.38 6.53 5.21
CA GLU A 55 -12.03 6.19 4.85
C GLU A 55 -11.12 7.42 4.95
N SER A 56 -9.94 7.27 5.57
CA SER A 56 -8.98 8.38 5.63
C SER A 56 -8.41 8.65 4.23
N GLU A 57 -8.14 9.92 3.91
CA GLU A 57 -7.52 10.31 2.63
C GLU A 57 -6.24 9.51 2.33
N THR A 58 -5.48 9.20 3.38
CA THR A 58 -4.29 8.34 3.27
C THR A 58 -4.62 6.93 2.83
N ALA A 59 -5.67 6.33 3.39
CA ALA A 59 -6.10 4.97 3.01
C ALA A 59 -6.63 4.96 1.58
N THR A 60 -7.40 5.97 1.20
CA THR A 60 -7.88 6.16 -0.17
C THR A 60 -6.71 6.28 -1.15
N LYS A 61 -5.71 7.13 -0.83
CA LYS A 61 -4.52 7.31 -1.66
C LYS A 61 -3.76 6.00 -1.87
N ILE A 62 -3.47 5.28 -0.80
CA ILE A 62 -2.72 4.01 -0.88
C ILE A 62 -3.47 3.01 -1.77
N ARG A 63 -4.78 2.86 -1.55
CA ARG A 63 -5.61 1.95 -2.34
C ARG A 63 -5.63 2.36 -3.81
N SER A 64 -5.94 3.62 -4.10
CA SER A 64 -6.01 4.12 -5.47
C SER A 64 -4.68 3.97 -6.21
N MET A 65 -3.55 4.16 -5.52
CA MET A 65 -2.23 3.89 -6.11
C MET A 65 -2.02 2.41 -6.40
N MET A 66 -2.41 1.52 -5.49
CA MET A 66 -2.31 0.07 -5.68
C MET A 66 -3.19 -0.40 -6.84
N ASP A 67 -4.42 0.12 -6.94
CA ASP A 67 -5.35 -0.18 -8.03
C ASP A 67 -4.80 0.29 -9.39
N ASN A 68 -4.32 1.52 -9.46
CA ASN A 68 -3.76 2.10 -10.69
C ASN A 68 -2.45 1.43 -11.14
N MET A 69 -1.75 0.79 -10.22
CA MET A 69 -0.52 0.04 -10.50
C MET A 69 -0.76 -1.46 -10.72
N ASP A 70 -2.02 -1.88 -10.70
CA ASP A 70 -2.41 -3.28 -10.89
C ASP A 70 -1.84 -4.23 -9.82
N ILE A 71 -1.61 -3.70 -8.62
CA ILE A 71 -1.18 -4.43 -7.44
C ILE A 71 -2.44 -4.86 -6.70
N LEU A 72 -2.65 -6.14 -6.46
CA LEU A 72 -3.81 -6.67 -5.73
C LEU A 72 -5.18 -6.45 -6.41
N LYS A 73 -5.31 -6.78 -7.69
CA LYS A 73 -6.61 -6.73 -8.41
C LYS A 73 -7.76 -7.38 -7.64
N ASP A 74 -7.52 -8.53 -7.03
CA ASP A 74 -8.54 -9.29 -6.31
C ASP A 74 -8.92 -8.66 -4.97
N TYR A 75 -8.02 -7.89 -4.37
CA TYR A 75 -8.24 -7.26 -3.08
C TYR A 75 -9.15 -6.02 -3.16
N SER A 76 -8.96 -5.18 -4.17
CA SER A 76 -9.72 -3.95 -4.34
C SER A 76 -11.18 -4.22 -4.68
N TYR A 77 -11.45 -5.20 -5.52
CA TYR A 77 -12.81 -5.57 -5.93
C TYR A 77 -13.65 -6.09 -4.77
N GLU A 78 -13.09 -6.92 -3.89
CA GLU A 78 -13.82 -7.44 -2.74
C GLU A 78 -14.04 -6.41 -1.63
N LEU A 79 -13.08 -5.51 -1.38
CA LEU A 79 -13.28 -4.40 -0.44
C LEU A 79 -14.39 -3.47 -0.92
N TYR A 80 -14.44 -3.18 -2.22
CA TYR A 80 -15.46 -2.34 -2.81
C TYR A 80 -16.85 -2.98 -2.74
N THR A 81 -16.98 -4.27 -3.11
CA THR A 81 -18.25 -5.00 -3.03
C THR A 81 -18.75 -5.20 -1.61
N ASN A 82 -17.86 -5.32 -0.63
CA ASN A 82 -18.22 -5.48 0.77
C ASN A 82 -18.61 -4.16 1.45
N SER A 83 -18.09 -3.02 1.00
CA SER A 83 -18.47 -1.69 1.52
C SER A 83 -19.87 -1.27 1.07
N VAL A 84 -20.34 -1.75 -0.07
CA VAL A 84 -21.64 -1.40 -0.66
C VAL A 84 -22.82 -2.25 -0.11
N ARG A 85 -22.55 -3.41 0.49
CA ARG A 85 -23.57 -4.36 0.97
C ARG A 85 -23.85 -4.32 2.48
N GLY A 86 -24.25 -3.17 3.03
CA GLY A 86 -24.95 -3.09 4.31
C GLY A 86 -24.19 -3.47 5.59
N VAL A 87 -24.24 -2.60 6.58
CA VAL A 87 -23.49 -2.56 7.84
C VAL A 87 -23.57 -3.83 8.71
N THR A 88 -24.64 -4.63 8.61
CA THR A 88 -24.85 -5.79 9.51
C THR A 88 -24.12 -7.05 9.06
N ALA A 89 -23.94 -7.24 7.76
CA ALA A 89 -23.16 -8.36 7.21
C ALA A 89 -21.65 -8.12 7.35
N THR A 90 -21.23 -6.87 7.49
CA THR A 90 -19.84 -6.43 7.51
C THR A 90 -19.08 -6.86 8.77
N LYS A 91 -19.74 -6.89 9.93
CA LYS A 91 -19.10 -7.26 11.20
C LYS A 91 -18.66 -8.72 11.26
N LEU A 92 -19.48 -9.64 10.74
CA LEU A 92 -19.15 -11.07 10.72
C LEU A 92 -18.18 -11.43 9.59
N LYS A 93 -18.28 -10.77 8.44
CA LYS A 93 -17.33 -10.95 7.32
C LYS A 93 -15.95 -10.40 7.61
N PHE A 94 -15.86 -9.37 8.46
CA PHE A 94 -14.60 -8.75 8.85
C PHE A 94 -13.63 -9.73 9.55
N LEU A 95 -14.15 -10.64 10.37
CA LEU A 95 -13.39 -11.65 11.09
C LEU A 95 -13.22 -12.95 10.30
N SER A 96 -13.69 -13.01 9.04
CA SER A 96 -13.49 -14.21 8.23
C SER A 96 -12.00 -14.45 7.97
N PRO A 97 -11.54 -15.70 7.98
CA PRO A 97 -10.15 -16.06 7.74
C PRO A 97 -9.62 -15.55 6.39
N PHE A 98 -10.49 -15.45 5.39
CA PHE A 98 -10.18 -14.92 4.07
C PHE A 98 -9.82 -13.41 4.12
N ASN A 99 -10.61 -12.62 4.82
CA ASN A 99 -10.34 -11.19 5.00
C ASN A 99 -9.05 -10.93 5.80
N LEU A 100 -8.73 -11.79 6.76
CA LEU A 100 -7.47 -11.71 7.50
C LEU A 100 -6.26 -11.98 6.59
N SER A 101 -6.36 -12.95 5.68
CA SER A 101 -5.30 -13.25 4.71
C SER A 101 -5.05 -12.09 3.74
N GLN A 102 -6.12 -11.50 3.21
CA GLN A 102 -6.03 -10.34 2.31
C GLN A 102 -5.43 -9.11 2.99
N ARG A 103 -5.78 -8.89 4.26
CA ARG A 103 -5.16 -7.81 5.05
C ARG A 103 -3.70 -8.05 5.32
N ALA A 104 -3.31 -9.29 5.55
CA ALA A 104 -1.91 -9.66 5.67
C ALA A 104 -1.14 -9.33 4.39
N GLU A 105 -1.69 -9.64 3.22
CA GLU A 105 -1.09 -9.30 1.92
C GLU A 105 -1.02 -7.79 1.71
N TYR A 106 -2.07 -7.04 2.01
CA TYR A 106 -2.05 -5.59 1.97
C TYR A 106 -0.95 -5.01 2.87
N LEU A 107 -0.86 -5.46 4.13
CA LEU A 107 0.17 -5.00 5.06
C LEU A 107 1.59 -5.41 4.69
N ASN A 108 1.75 -6.40 3.82
CA ASN A 108 3.04 -6.76 3.26
C ASN A 108 3.41 -5.93 2.04
N GLN A 109 2.47 -5.68 1.15
CA GLN A 109 2.72 -5.07 -0.16
C GLN A 109 2.63 -3.54 -0.14
N ALA A 110 1.65 -2.96 0.56
CA ALA A 110 1.50 -1.51 0.65
C ALA A 110 2.73 -0.80 1.25
N PRO A 111 3.36 -1.29 2.33
CA PRO A 111 4.59 -0.68 2.85
C PRO A 111 5.75 -0.71 1.86
N ILE A 112 5.92 -1.78 1.08
CA ILE A 112 6.97 -1.87 0.06
C ILE A 112 6.75 -0.81 -1.02
N MET A 113 5.52 -0.69 -1.51
CA MET A 113 5.14 0.32 -2.49
C MET A 113 5.44 1.72 -1.96
N ILE A 114 4.94 2.07 -0.78
CA ILE A 114 5.13 3.39 -0.16
C ILE A 114 6.62 3.68 0.03
N ALA A 115 7.39 2.75 0.60
CA ALA A 115 8.81 2.93 0.86
C ALA A 115 9.60 3.13 -0.43
N LEU A 116 9.34 2.32 -1.46
CA LEU A 116 10.00 2.41 -2.75
C LEU A 116 9.71 3.74 -3.46
N PHE A 117 8.44 4.15 -3.50
CA PHE A 117 8.02 5.40 -4.13
C PHE A 117 8.53 6.62 -3.36
N ARG A 118 8.60 6.57 -2.02
CA ARG A 118 9.23 7.64 -1.22
C ARG A 118 10.74 7.74 -1.44
N ASN A 119 11.41 6.62 -1.59
CA ASN A 119 12.85 6.61 -1.83
C ASN A 119 13.23 7.09 -3.25
N THR A 120 12.28 7.01 -4.20
CA THR A 120 12.49 7.45 -5.57
C THR A 120 12.25 8.96 -5.71
N LYS A 121 13.33 9.72 -5.89
CA LYS A 121 13.27 11.18 -6.04
C LYS A 121 12.99 11.58 -7.48
N TYR A 122 12.25 12.66 -7.63
CA TYR A 122 11.97 13.32 -8.89
C TYR A 122 12.17 14.83 -8.76
N THR A 123 12.89 15.41 -9.70
CA THR A 123 13.04 16.86 -9.79
C THR A 123 12.27 17.35 -11.00
N THR A 124 11.32 18.25 -10.76
CA THR A 124 10.51 18.87 -11.81
C THR A 124 11.37 19.76 -12.72
N PRO A 125 10.92 20.07 -13.95
CA PRO A 125 11.60 21.04 -14.83
C PRO A 125 11.83 22.40 -14.17
N ASN A 126 10.99 22.78 -13.22
CA ASN A 126 11.08 24.03 -12.45
C ASN A 126 12.04 23.94 -11.25
N GLY A 127 12.78 22.84 -11.10
CA GLY A 127 13.75 22.65 -10.02
C GLY A 127 13.17 22.21 -8.68
N LYS A 128 11.86 22.00 -8.56
CA LYS A 128 11.23 21.49 -7.33
C LYS A 128 11.50 19.98 -7.20
N THR A 129 12.07 19.56 -6.11
CA THR A 129 12.32 18.14 -5.83
C THR A 129 11.23 17.56 -4.94
N THR A 130 10.66 16.42 -5.34
CA THR A 130 9.70 15.62 -4.58
C THR A 130 10.11 14.15 -4.63
N ASN A 131 9.39 13.30 -3.93
CA ASN A 131 9.44 11.85 -4.14
C ASN A 131 8.18 11.40 -4.91
N LEU A 132 8.23 10.21 -5.51
CA LEU A 132 7.10 9.75 -6.32
C LEU A 132 5.82 9.57 -5.47
N TYR A 133 5.93 9.10 -4.21
CA TYR A 133 4.75 8.91 -3.37
C TYR A 133 4.01 10.23 -3.11
N ASP A 134 4.73 11.29 -2.76
CA ASP A 134 4.11 12.59 -2.47
C ASP A 134 3.60 13.27 -3.75
N GLY A 135 4.15 12.93 -4.92
CA GLY A 135 3.69 13.41 -6.21
C GLY A 135 2.33 12.88 -6.66
N PHE A 136 1.82 11.80 -6.06
CA PHE A 136 0.48 11.28 -6.34
C PHE A 136 -0.59 11.94 -5.47
N THR A 137 -1.78 12.15 -6.06
CA THR A 137 -2.99 12.64 -5.36
C THR A 137 -3.64 11.52 -4.56
N LYS A 138 -4.70 11.84 -3.83
CA LYS A 138 -5.55 10.84 -3.12
C LYS A 138 -6.31 9.91 -4.07
N GLU A 139 -6.52 10.33 -5.30
CA GLU A 139 -7.11 9.52 -6.37
C GLU A 139 -6.12 8.57 -7.03
N GLY A 140 -4.85 8.54 -6.57
CA GLY A 140 -3.80 7.69 -7.12
C GLY A 140 -3.30 8.12 -8.50
N THR A 141 -3.55 9.35 -8.89
CA THR A 141 -3.06 9.97 -10.12
C THR A 141 -1.93 10.96 -9.83
N TRP A 142 -1.09 11.24 -10.81
CA TRP A 142 -0.03 12.21 -10.66
C TRP A 142 -0.60 13.64 -10.53
N ASN A 143 -0.09 14.42 -9.58
CA ASN A 143 -0.50 15.80 -9.35
C ASN A 143 0.17 16.75 -10.35
N THR A 144 -0.39 16.81 -11.55
CA THR A 144 0.11 17.65 -12.64
C THR A 144 0.03 19.14 -12.34
N ALA A 145 -0.94 19.56 -11.51
CA ALA A 145 -1.11 20.96 -11.13
C ALA A 145 0.08 21.48 -10.29
N GLU A 146 0.64 20.63 -9.44
CA GLU A 146 1.74 21.00 -8.55
C GLU A 146 3.12 20.68 -9.13
N PHE A 147 3.24 19.52 -9.78
CA PHE A 147 4.55 18.99 -10.21
C PHE A 147 4.75 18.94 -11.72
N GLY A 148 3.78 19.42 -12.50
CA GLY A 148 3.84 19.39 -13.96
C GLY A 148 3.63 18.00 -14.53
N GLU A 149 4.15 17.77 -15.73
CA GLU A 149 3.98 16.50 -16.45
C GLU A 149 4.50 15.29 -15.65
N ALA A 150 3.75 14.19 -15.72
CA ALA A 150 4.10 12.97 -14.98
C ALA A 150 5.42 12.36 -15.51
N PRO A 151 6.36 11.99 -14.63
CA PRO A 151 7.59 11.30 -15.03
C PRO A 151 7.31 9.82 -15.34
N THR A 152 6.58 9.57 -16.42
CA THR A 152 6.03 8.25 -16.79
C THR A 152 7.11 7.17 -16.86
N ALA A 153 8.27 7.47 -17.43
CA ALA A 153 9.38 6.52 -17.52
C ALA A 153 9.91 6.11 -16.13
N LEU A 154 10.02 7.08 -15.20
CA LEU A 154 10.46 6.83 -13.83
C LEU A 154 9.41 6.05 -13.03
N ILE A 155 8.13 6.38 -13.17
CA ILE A 155 7.00 5.68 -12.56
C ILE A 155 6.97 4.22 -13.03
N ASN A 156 7.06 3.97 -14.33
CA ASN A 156 7.07 2.63 -14.90
C ASN A 156 8.29 1.81 -14.44
N LYS A 157 9.47 2.41 -14.41
CA LYS A 157 10.68 1.76 -13.88
C LYS A 157 10.52 1.37 -12.41
N THR A 158 9.92 2.25 -11.63
CA THR A 158 9.67 2.01 -10.19
C THR A 158 8.62 0.93 -10.00
N ARG A 159 7.56 0.89 -10.82
CA ARG A 159 6.56 -0.16 -10.82
C ARG A 159 7.15 -1.54 -11.14
N ILE A 160 7.96 -1.66 -12.19
CA ILE A 160 8.63 -2.93 -12.53
C ILE A 160 9.53 -3.40 -11.37
N LYS A 161 10.20 -2.47 -10.69
CA LYS A 161 11.02 -2.80 -9.52
C LYS A 161 10.15 -3.29 -8.35
N LEU A 162 9.00 -2.67 -8.16
CA LEU A 162 8.01 -3.06 -7.14
C LEU A 162 7.50 -4.48 -7.40
N ASP A 163 7.10 -4.80 -8.63
CA ASP A 163 6.63 -6.13 -9.03
C ASP A 163 7.66 -7.21 -8.69
N LYS A 164 8.93 -6.94 -8.96
CA LYS A 164 10.02 -7.88 -8.61
C LYS A 164 10.20 -8.08 -7.10
N LEU A 165 9.96 -7.04 -6.31
CA LEU A 165 10.08 -7.11 -4.85
C LEU A 165 8.89 -7.83 -4.19
N ILE A 166 7.71 -7.74 -4.79
CA ILE A 166 6.49 -8.40 -4.29
C ILE A 166 6.49 -9.90 -4.64
N MET A 167 7.10 -10.27 -5.77
CA MET A 167 7.14 -11.68 -6.23
C MET A 167 8.27 -12.51 -5.59
N GLN A 168 9.15 -11.93 -4.79
CA GLN A 168 10.17 -12.63 -4.01
C GLN A 168 9.60 -13.13 -2.68
#